data_f0ac77e6d250ae8ea28eed17bb0d7da7
#
_entry.id   f0ac77e6d250ae8ea28eed17bb0d7da7
#
_cell.length_a   1.000
_cell.length_b   1.000
_cell.length_c   1.000
_cell.angle_alpha   90.00
_cell.angle_beta   90.00
_cell.angle_gamma   90.00
#
_symmetry.space_group_name_H-M   'P 1'
#
loop_
_entity.id
_entity.type
_entity.pdbx_description
1 polymer ?
#
loop_
_entity_poly.entity_id
_entity_poly.type
_entity_poly.pdbx_seq_one_letter_code
_entity_poly.pdbx_strand_id
1 'polypeptide(L)'
;KQYISLFRIRFINGLQYRAAALSGLTTQFAWGFMEILAFAAFFRANPNAFPMEFSHLVSYIWIQQAFLALFMPWGIGGPVIESIISGNIAYDLARPMDIFNRWFIENISDRISRATLRCFPVLIISFILPEPFKMTLPPDLTKFLLFIFSSILAMCLVTMYCQIDHMSVFYTMSRFNPIFVIIADFFAGNFIPLPFFPDSIRKIIEFSPFGAMSNMPLRIYSGNIAGMDAVQGIGLQIFWVTTMLLFGKWLMNRALKRVITQGG
;
A
#
# COMPACT_ATOMS: atom_id res chain seq x y z
N LYS A 1 -6.83 -10.90 22.70
CA LYS A 1 -6.13 -9.92 23.57
C LYS A 1 -4.67 -9.73 23.14
N GLN A 2 -3.88 -10.80 22.90
CA GLN A 2 -2.45 -10.74 22.54
C GLN A 2 -2.17 -9.90 21.27
N TYR A 3 -2.92 -10.09 20.18
CA TYR A 3 -2.76 -9.34 18.93
C TYR A 3 -3.08 -7.85 19.07
N ILE A 4 -4.08 -7.50 19.90
CA ILE A 4 -4.41 -6.09 20.18
C ILE A 4 -3.29 -5.42 20.97
N SER A 5 -2.73 -6.12 21.97
CA SER A 5 -1.58 -5.61 22.74
C SER A 5 -0.35 -5.42 21.85
N LEU A 6 -0.07 -6.38 20.96
CA LEU A 6 1.02 -6.28 20.00
C LEU A 6 0.83 -5.07 19.07
N PHE A 7 -0.37 -4.93 18.48
CA PHE A 7 -0.70 -3.78 17.65
C PHE A 7 -0.46 -2.46 18.38
N ARG A 8 -0.98 -2.33 19.62
CA ARG A 8 -0.84 -1.11 20.43
C ARG A 8 0.62 -0.76 20.69
N ILE A 9 1.43 -1.74 21.09
CA ILE A 9 2.86 -1.52 21.38
C ILE A 9 3.60 -1.07 20.12
N ARG A 10 3.40 -1.76 18.99
CA ARG A 10 4.05 -1.43 17.71
C ARG A 10 3.61 -0.05 17.19
N PHE A 11 2.32 0.24 17.27
CA PHE A 11 1.77 1.53 16.87
C PHE A 11 2.36 2.69 17.68
N ILE A 12 2.38 2.58 19.03
CA ILE A 12 2.96 3.62 19.90
C ILE A 12 4.45 3.79 19.61
N ASN A 13 5.20 2.69 19.44
CA ASN A 13 6.61 2.76 19.08
C ASN A 13 6.83 3.45 17.73
N GLY A 14 6.00 3.16 16.73
CA GLY A 14 6.05 3.81 15.42
C GLY A 14 5.83 5.32 15.49
N LEU A 15 4.96 5.80 16.39
CA LEU A 15 4.69 7.22 16.58
C LEU A 15 5.87 8.01 17.21
N GLN A 16 6.87 7.34 17.77
CA GLN A 16 8.06 8.00 18.33
C GLN A 16 9.02 8.53 17.25
N TYR A 17 8.96 8.01 16.03
CA TYR A 17 9.86 8.38 14.93
C TYR A 17 9.44 9.67 14.19
N ARG A 18 9.13 10.74 14.94
CA ARG A 18 8.61 12.01 14.40
C ARG A 18 9.60 12.71 13.45
N ALA A 19 10.88 12.70 13.77
CA ALA A 19 11.90 13.33 12.92
C ALA A 19 11.99 12.67 11.52
N ALA A 20 11.98 11.34 11.48
CA ALA A 20 11.92 10.59 10.22
C ALA A 20 10.60 10.80 9.45
N ALA A 21 9.50 11.09 10.15
CA ALA A 21 8.24 11.44 9.51
C ALA A 21 8.33 12.80 8.81
N LEU A 22 8.95 13.81 9.44
CA LEU A 22 9.11 15.16 8.87
C LEU A 22 9.97 15.14 7.59
N SER A 23 11.09 14.41 7.58
CA SER A 23 11.90 14.25 6.36
C SER A 23 11.12 13.59 5.22
N GLY A 24 10.27 12.61 5.57
CA GLY A 24 9.39 11.95 4.61
C GLY A 24 8.32 12.88 4.03
N LEU A 25 7.83 13.88 4.77
CA LEU A 25 6.87 14.87 4.26
C LEU A 25 7.46 15.69 3.10
N THR A 26 8.69 16.17 3.24
CA THR A 26 9.36 16.93 2.17
C THR A 26 9.44 16.10 0.90
N THR A 27 9.79 14.83 1.01
CA THR A 27 9.84 13.91 -0.13
C THR A 27 8.46 13.71 -0.76
N GLN A 28 7.40 13.54 0.05
CA GLN A 28 6.03 13.37 -0.45
C GLN A 28 5.54 14.60 -1.21
N PHE A 29 5.83 15.82 -0.73
CA PHE A 29 5.50 17.04 -1.46
C PHE A 29 6.29 17.16 -2.75
N ALA A 30 7.59 16.90 -2.73
CA ALA A 30 8.44 16.95 -3.93
C ALA A 30 7.92 15.98 -5.00
N TRP A 31 7.63 14.74 -4.63
CA TRP A 31 7.07 13.74 -5.56
C TRP A 31 5.68 14.13 -6.05
N GLY A 32 4.77 14.55 -5.16
CA GLY A 32 3.43 14.97 -5.53
C GLY A 32 3.43 16.14 -6.52
N PHE A 33 4.22 17.19 -6.26
CA PHE A 33 4.35 18.31 -7.20
C PHE A 33 4.99 17.90 -8.52
N MET A 34 6.05 17.09 -8.49
CA MET A 34 6.71 16.62 -9.70
C MET A 34 5.77 15.80 -10.57
N GLU A 35 4.98 14.91 -9.98
CA GLU A 35 4.01 14.09 -10.68
C GLU A 35 2.87 14.93 -11.26
N ILE A 36 2.29 15.87 -10.49
CA ILE A 36 1.26 16.78 -10.97
C ILE A 36 1.78 17.66 -12.12
N LEU A 37 3.00 18.20 -12.02
CA LEU A 37 3.61 19.02 -13.07
C LEU A 37 3.86 18.22 -14.34
N ALA A 38 4.34 16.98 -14.22
CA ALA A 38 4.53 16.08 -15.35
C ALA A 38 3.20 15.82 -16.09
N PHE A 39 2.15 15.44 -15.36
CA PHE A 39 0.83 15.24 -15.96
C PHE A 39 0.20 16.51 -16.47
N ALA A 40 0.45 17.68 -15.85
CA ALA A 40 -0.03 18.97 -16.35
C ALA A 40 0.58 19.30 -17.71
N ALA A 41 1.84 18.95 -17.97
CA ALA A 41 2.46 19.12 -19.26
C ALA A 41 1.79 18.25 -20.34
N PHE A 42 1.48 17.00 -20.03
CA PHE A 42 0.73 16.10 -20.95
C PHE A 42 -0.71 16.59 -21.18
N PHE A 43 -1.39 17.03 -20.13
CA PHE A 43 -2.75 17.57 -20.22
C PHE A 43 -2.81 18.79 -21.14
N ARG A 44 -1.85 19.72 -21.00
CA ARG A 44 -1.77 20.93 -21.87
C ARG A 44 -1.50 20.57 -23.34
N ALA A 45 -0.72 19.52 -23.59
CA ALA A 45 -0.39 19.08 -24.95
C ALA A 45 -1.60 18.47 -25.66
N ASN A 46 -2.42 17.66 -24.99
CA ASN A 46 -3.62 17.05 -25.55
C ASN A 46 -4.68 16.76 -24.46
N PRO A 47 -5.53 17.74 -24.09
CA PRO A 47 -6.57 17.57 -23.09
C PRO A 47 -7.59 16.46 -23.43
N ASN A 48 -7.89 16.27 -24.72
CA ASN A 48 -8.91 15.33 -25.18
C ASN A 48 -8.46 13.86 -25.08
N ALA A 49 -7.15 13.59 -24.99
CA ALA A 49 -6.60 12.25 -24.81
C ALA A 49 -6.48 11.85 -23.34
N PHE A 50 -6.85 12.73 -22.42
CA PHE A 50 -6.74 12.44 -20.98
C PHE A 50 -7.87 11.52 -20.53
N PRO A 51 -7.57 10.39 -19.84
CA PRO A 51 -8.58 9.38 -19.49
C PRO A 51 -9.43 9.78 -18.27
N MET A 52 -9.12 10.88 -17.61
CA MET A 52 -9.83 11.42 -16.45
C MET A 52 -9.70 12.94 -16.36
N GLU A 53 -10.57 13.60 -15.61
CA GLU A 53 -10.45 15.03 -15.34
C GLU A 53 -9.16 15.34 -14.59
N PHE A 54 -8.52 16.48 -14.90
CA PHE A 54 -7.26 16.86 -14.28
C PHE A 54 -7.39 17.06 -12.77
N SER A 55 -8.50 17.61 -12.29
CA SER A 55 -8.84 17.76 -10.87
C SER A 55 -8.92 16.41 -10.13
N HIS A 56 -9.48 15.39 -10.80
CA HIS A 56 -9.51 14.02 -10.28
C HIS A 56 -8.11 13.42 -10.17
N LEU A 57 -7.26 13.67 -11.17
CA LEU A 57 -5.86 13.22 -11.14
C LEU A 57 -5.07 13.89 -10.01
N VAL A 58 -5.22 15.20 -9.82
CA VAL A 58 -4.56 15.94 -8.74
C VAL A 58 -4.98 15.37 -7.38
N SER A 59 -6.27 15.10 -7.18
CA SER A 59 -6.79 14.49 -5.97
C SER A 59 -6.26 13.06 -5.77
N TYR A 60 -6.18 12.27 -6.84
CA TYR A 60 -5.57 10.94 -6.83
C TYR A 60 -4.14 10.99 -6.32
N ILE A 61 -3.29 11.88 -6.88
CA ILE A 61 -1.89 12.02 -6.51
C ILE A 61 -1.74 12.46 -5.05
N TRP A 62 -2.48 13.45 -4.59
CA TRP A 62 -2.37 13.91 -3.20
C TRP A 62 -2.82 12.85 -2.18
N ILE A 63 -3.88 12.10 -2.46
CA ILE A 63 -4.30 10.98 -1.60
C ILE A 63 -3.26 9.86 -1.63
N GLN A 64 -2.67 9.57 -2.77
CA GLN A 64 -1.57 8.62 -2.90
C GLN A 64 -0.39 9.04 -2.02
N GLN A 65 0.04 10.30 -2.07
CA GLN A 65 1.12 10.82 -1.24
C GLN A 65 0.73 10.82 0.25
N ALA A 66 -0.48 11.25 0.61
CA ALA A 66 -0.94 11.27 2.00
C ALA A 66 -0.95 9.88 2.64
N PHE A 67 -1.40 8.87 1.89
CA PHE A 67 -1.51 7.50 2.35
C PHE A 67 -0.42 6.55 1.81
N LEU A 68 0.69 7.11 1.30
CA LEU A 68 1.81 6.36 0.75
C LEU A 68 2.24 5.20 1.68
N ALA A 69 2.33 5.45 2.98
CA ALA A 69 2.74 4.44 3.95
C ALA A 69 1.77 3.25 4.06
N LEU A 70 0.48 3.44 3.74
CA LEU A 70 -0.50 2.34 3.72
C LEU A 70 -0.31 1.43 2.49
N PHE A 71 0.06 2.01 1.35
CA PHE A 71 0.00 1.33 0.05
C PHE A 71 1.37 0.94 -0.51
N MET A 72 2.48 1.49 0.01
CA MET A 72 3.81 1.16 -0.48
C MET A 72 4.17 -0.31 -0.20
N PRO A 73 4.72 -1.07 -1.18
CA PRO A 73 5.18 -2.45 -0.98
C PRO A 73 6.61 -2.55 -0.41
N TRP A 74 7.26 -1.42 -0.12
CA TRP A 74 8.65 -1.32 0.33
C TRP A 74 8.78 -0.66 1.71
N GLY A 75 9.99 -0.72 2.30
CA GLY A 75 10.32 -0.01 3.53
C GLY A 75 9.76 -0.61 4.82
N ILE A 76 9.20 -1.82 4.77
CA ILE A 76 8.65 -2.54 5.93
C ILE A 76 9.19 -3.98 5.92
N GLY A 77 9.42 -4.55 7.11
CA GLY A 77 9.79 -5.96 7.25
C GLY A 77 11.29 -6.25 7.34
N GLY A 78 12.17 -5.25 7.33
CA GLY A 78 13.60 -5.47 7.48
C GLY A 78 14.00 -6.36 8.66
N PRO A 79 13.46 -6.16 9.88
CA PRO A 79 13.72 -7.04 11.02
C PRO A 79 13.27 -8.49 10.81
N VAL A 80 12.19 -8.72 10.06
CA VAL A 80 11.69 -10.07 9.72
C VAL A 80 12.70 -10.77 8.81
N ILE A 81 13.12 -10.09 7.75
CA ILE A 81 14.11 -10.62 6.80
C ILE A 81 15.41 -10.95 7.52
N GLU A 82 15.89 -10.06 8.38
CA GLU A 82 17.11 -10.29 9.16
C GLU A 82 16.97 -11.48 10.09
N SER A 83 15.82 -11.66 10.74
CA SER A 83 15.57 -12.79 11.63
C SER A 83 15.59 -14.14 10.90
N ILE A 84 15.14 -14.18 9.65
CA ILE A 84 15.19 -15.38 8.80
C ILE A 84 16.64 -15.70 8.43
N ILE A 85 17.39 -14.71 7.93
CA ILE A 85 18.76 -14.91 7.43
C ILE A 85 19.73 -15.27 8.56
N SER A 86 19.57 -14.64 9.74
CA SER A 86 20.41 -14.90 10.91
C SER A 86 20.05 -16.17 11.69
N GLY A 87 18.92 -16.83 11.34
CA GLY A 87 18.39 -17.98 12.10
C GLY A 87 17.68 -17.58 13.41
N ASN A 88 17.64 -16.29 13.75
CA ASN A 88 16.97 -15.78 14.97
C ASN A 88 15.45 -15.99 14.93
N ILE A 89 14.90 -16.40 13.82
CA ILE A 89 13.47 -16.75 13.69
C ILE A 89 13.07 -17.84 14.70
N ALA A 90 14.01 -18.66 15.18
CA ALA A 90 13.77 -19.64 16.23
C ALA A 90 13.17 -19.00 17.49
N TYR A 91 13.63 -17.79 17.87
CA TYR A 91 13.06 -17.05 19.01
C TYR A 91 11.64 -16.54 18.73
N ASP A 92 11.32 -16.27 17.48
CA ASP A 92 9.98 -15.87 17.08
C ASP A 92 9.02 -17.06 17.09
N LEU A 93 9.49 -18.24 16.73
CA LEU A 93 8.73 -19.49 16.76
C LEU A 93 8.47 -20.00 18.18
N ALA A 94 9.35 -19.67 19.15
CA ALA A 94 9.15 -20.03 20.56
C ALA A 94 8.02 -19.25 21.25
N ARG A 95 7.51 -18.19 20.63
CA ARG A 95 6.43 -17.37 21.20
C ARG A 95 5.07 -18.05 20.99
N PRO A 96 4.13 -17.94 21.97
CA PRO A 96 2.81 -18.55 21.88
C PRO A 96 1.85 -17.77 20.96
N MET A 97 2.30 -17.43 19.75
CA MET A 97 1.56 -16.67 18.74
C MET A 97 1.85 -17.22 17.35
N ASP A 98 0.82 -17.39 16.55
CA ASP A 98 0.98 -17.74 15.14
C ASP A 98 1.83 -16.70 14.43
N ILE A 99 2.92 -17.13 13.79
CA ILE A 99 3.94 -16.26 13.20
C ILE A 99 3.40 -15.46 12.02
N PHE A 100 2.52 -16.04 11.19
CA PHE A 100 1.90 -15.36 10.06
C PHE A 100 1.03 -14.20 10.52
N ASN A 101 0.14 -14.46 11.49
CA ASN A 101 -0.73 -13.44 12.04
C ASN A 101 0.05 -12.36 12.80
N ARG A 102 1.13 -12.74 13.48
CA ARG A 102 2.01 -11.81 14.17
C ARG A 102 2.66 -10.84 13.20
N TRP A 103 3.31 -11.33 12.15
CA TRP A 103 3.94 -10.48 11.13
C TRP A 103 2.91 -9.58 10.42
N PHE A 104 1.71 -10.10 10.17
CA PHE A 104 0.61 -9.33 9.61
C PHE A 104 0.24 -8.12 10.50
N ILE A 105 0.05 -8.34 11.80
CA ILE A 105 -0.29 -7.27 12.75
C ILE A 105 0.86 -6.28 12.92
N GLU A 106 2.11 -6.74 12.99
CA GLU A 106 3.28 -5.85 13.06
C GLU A 106 3.36 -4.95 11.82
N ASN A 107 3.19 -5.50 10.62
CA ASN A 107 3.24 -4.76 9.36
C ASN A 107 2.10 -3.73 9.28
N ILE A 108 0.86 -4.11 9.58
CA ILE A 108 -0.29 -3.18 9.61
C ILE A 108 -0.05 -2.06 10.62
N SER A 109 0.45 -2.39 11.81
CA SER A 109 0.72 -1.42 12.86
C SER A 109 1.75 -0.38 12.44
N ASP A 110 2.82 -0.82 11.78
CA ASP A 110 3.87 0.06 11.24
C ASP A 110 3.33 0.97 10.11
N ARG A 111 2.46 0.44 9.23
CA ARG A 111 1.82 1.22 8.17
C ARG A 111 0.93 2.32 8.74
N ILE A 112 0.05 1.98 9.66
CA ILE A 112 -0.90 2.93 10.24
C ILE A 112 -0.16 3.99 11.06
N SER A 113 0.87 3.65 11.85
CA SER A 113 1.64 4.62 12.61
C SER A 113 2.36 5.63 11.70
N ARG A 114 3.00 5.17 10.62
CA ARG A 114 3.66 6.02 9.64
C ARG A 114 2.67 6.90 8.88
N ALA A 115 1.52 6.35 8.47
CA ALA A 115 0.47 7.10 7.80
C ALA A 115 -0.09 8.19 8.72
N THR A 116 -0.39 7.89 9.98
CA THR A 116 -0.92 8.86 10.96
C THR A 116 -0.01 10.08 11.12
N LEU A 117 1.31 9.89 11.09
CA LEU A 117 2.26 11.00 11.24
C LEU A 117 2.35 11.91 10.00
N ARG A 118 2.00 11.41 8.82
CA ARG A 118 2.25 12.07 7.53
C ARG A 118 0.98 12.51 6.80
N CYS A 119 -0.13 11.79 6.95
CA CYS A 119 -1.33 12.06 6.16
C CYS A 119 -1.93 13.45 6.45
N PHE A 120 -2.02 13.85 7.72
CA PHE A 120 -2.64 15.13 8.06
C PHE A 120 -1.94 16.35 7.46
N PRO A 121 -0.60 16.52 7.59
CA PRO A 121 0.08 17.64 6.95
C PRO A 121 -0.09 17.65 5.43
N VAL A 122 -0.01 16.49 4.76
CA VAL A 122 -0.17 16.41 3.30
C VAL A 122 -1.60 16.82 2.91
N LEU A 123 -2.61 16.27 3.59
CA LEU A 123 -4.01 16.59 3.31
C LEU A 123 -4.31 18.08 3.54
N ILE A 124 -3.90 18.65 4.67
CA ILE A 124 -4.17 20.06 4.99
C ILE A 124 -3.56 20.97 3.93
N ILE A 125 -2.28 20.74 3.58
CA ILE A 125 -1.59 21.59 2.61
C ILE A 125 -2.22 21.43 1.23
N SER A 126 -2.52 20.20 0.78
CA SER A 126 -3.11 19.97 -0.55
C SER A 126 -4.50 20.61 -0.73
N PHE A 127 -5.26 20.81 0.35
CA PHE A 127 -6.53 21.55 0.29
C PHE A 127 -6.37 23.08 0.21
N ILE A 128 -5.25 23.63 0.69
CA ILE A 128 -5.00 25.08 0.72
C ILE A 128 -4.30 25.54 -0.55
N LEU A 129 -3.70 24.63 -1.32
CA LEU A 129 -2.99 24.99 -2.55
C LEU A 129 -3.90 25.70 -3.56
N PRO A 130 -3.34 26.62 -4.37
CA PRO A 130 -4.09 27.24 -5.47
C PRO A 130 -4.35 26.24 -6.61
N GLU A 131 -5.36 26.53 -7.42
CA GLU A 131 -5.56 25.81 -8.68
C GLU A 131 -4.32 25.97 -9.60
N PRO A 132 -3.91 24.95 -10.33
CA PRO A 132 -4.54 23.64 -10.51
C PRO A 132 -4.06 22.54 -9.54
N PHE A 133 -3.32 22.89 -8.48
CA PHE A 133 -2.70 21.93 -7.56
C PHE A 133 -3.60 21.54 -6.37
N LYS A 134 -4.76 22.16 -6.26
CA LYS A 134 -5.69 21.96 -5.16
C LYS A 134 -6.34 20.57 -5.21
N MET A 135 -6.35 19.87 -4.08
CA MET A 135 -7.12 18.64 -3.92
C MET A 135 -8.60 18.95 -3.72
N THR A 136 -9.47 18.18 -4.33
CA THR A 136 -10.93 18.25 -4.14
C THR A 136 -11.40 17.24 -3.09
N LEU A 137 -12.49 17.57 -2.40
CA LEU A 137 -13.18 16.62 -1.52
C LEU A 137 -13.87 15.53 -2.34
N PRO A 138 -14.07 14.33 -1.74
CA PRO A 138 -14.88 13.32 -2.40
C PRO A 138 -16.28 13.88 -2.72
N PRO A 139 -16.86 13.52 -3.85
CA PRO A 139 -18.12 14.09 -4.31
C PRO A 139 -19.31 13.90 -3.36
N ASP A 140 -19.30 12.82 -2.58
CA ASP A 140 -20.35 12.50 -1.62
C ASP A 140 -19.84 11.61 -0.48
N LEU A 141 -20.61 11.54 0.61
CA LEU A 141 -20.28 10.73 1.79
C LEU A 141 -20.17 9.24 1.47
N THR A 142 -20.99 8.74 0.52
CA THR A 142 -20.95 7.32 0.14
C THR A 142 -19.61 6.96 -0.48
N LYS A 143 -19.09 7.79 -1.40
CA LYS A 143 -17.75 7.59 -1.98
C LYS A 143 -16.64 7.69 -0.94
N PHE A 144 -16.77 8.60 0.03
CA PHE A 144 -15.82 8.69 1.12
C PHE A 144 -15.80 7.40 1.98
N LEU A 145 -16.96 6.85 2.34
CA LEU A 145 -17.04 5.60 3.10
C LEU A 145 -16.51 4.41 2.29
N LEU A 146 -16.84 4.32 1.01
CA LEU A 146 -16.29 3.30 0.10
C LEU A 146 -14.78 3.43 -0.03
N PHE A 147 -14.25 4.66 -0.12
CA PHE A 147 -12.79 4.91 -0.12
C PHE A 147 -12.13 4.38 1.16
N ILE A 148 -12.68 4.67 2.34
CA ILE A 148 -12.11 4.19 3.61
C ILE A 148 -12.11 2.66 3.64
N PHE A 149 -13.24 2.03 3.29
CA PHE A 149 -13.35 0.57 3.27
C PHE A 149 -12.38 -0.06 2.26
N SER A 150 -12.33 0.47 1.04
CA SER A 150 -11.39 0.05 -0.01
C SER A 150 -9.92 0.24 0.42
N SER A 151 -9.61 1.33 1.14
CA SER A 151 -8.25 1.57 1.66
C SER A 151 -7.81 0.54 2.69
N ILE A 152 -8.73 0.07 3.54
CA ILE A 152 -8.46 -1.00 4.50
C ILE A 152 -8.15 -2.30 3.76
N LEU A 153 -8.95 -2.65 2.75
CA LEU A 153 -8.72 -3.85 1.94
C LEU A 153 -7.39 -3.75 1.15
N ALA A 154 -7.10 -2.59 0.56
CA ALA A 154 -5.85 -2.34 -0.14
C ALA A 154 -4.63 -2.48 0.78
N MET A 155 -4.68 -1.92 1.99
CA MET A 155 -3.64 -2.08 3.00
C MET A 155 -3.43 -3.55 3.37
N CYS A 156 -4.51 -4.32 3.53
CA CYS A 156 -4.42 -5.77 3.77
C CYS A 156 -3.75 -6.49 2.59
N LEU A 157 -4.11 -6.17 1.34
CA LEU A 157 -3.51 -6.76 0.15
C LEU A 157 -2.01 -6.49 0.06
N VAL A 158 -1.60 -5.23 0.21
CA VAL A 158 -0.18 -4.86 0.18
C VAL A 158 0.59 -5.53 1.32
N THR A 159 0.00 -5.62 2.51
CA THR A 159 0.60 -6.31 3.65
C THR A 159 0.83 -7.80 3.36
N MET A 160 -0.17 -8.48 2.79
CA MET A 160 -0.05 -9.89 2.41
C MET A 160 0.97 -10.09 1.29
N TYR A 161 1.02 -9.19 0.32
CA TYR A 161 2.03 -9.20 -0.74
C TYR A 161 3.44 -9.11 -0.16
N CYS A 162 3.69 -8.15 0.73
CA CYS A 162 4.97 -8.03 1.43
C CYS A 162 5.31 -9.28 2.26
N GLN A 163 4.34 -9.91 2.90
CA GLN A 163 4.58 -11.16 3.62
C GLN A 163 4.99 -12.30 2.70
N ILE A 164 4.40 -12.40 1.50
CA ILE A 164 4.81 -13.40 0.49
C ILE A 164 6.26 -13.16 0.08
N ASP A 165 6.67 -11.89 -0.11
CA ASP A 165 8.07 -11.53 -0.38
C ASP A 165 8.98 -11.95 0.79
N HIS A 166 8.61 -11.64 2.05
CA HIS A 166 9.37 -12.08 3.21
C HIS A 166 9.48 -13.62 3.31
N MET A 167 8.41 -14.35 2.96
CA MET A 167 8.46 -15.82 2.93
C MET A 167 9.36 -16.35 1.81
N SER A 168 9.57 -15.60 0.72
CA SER A 168 10.50 -15.99 -0.34
C SER A 168 11.94 -16.09 0.16
N VAL A 169 12.29 -15.33 1.20
CA VAL A 169 13.62 -15.31 1.82
C VAL A 169 14.02 -16.70 2.38
N PHE A 170 13.07 -17.51 2.86
CA PHE A 170 13.35 -18.90 3.28
C PHE A 170 13.87 -19.78 2.14
N TYR A 171 13.64 -19.38 0.89
CA TYR A 171 14.06 -20.13 -0.29
C TYR A 171 15.29 -19.52 -0.95
N THR A 172 15.40 -18.19 -0.95
CA THR A 172 16.44 -17.45 -1.68
C THR A 172 17.61 -17.03 -0.80
N MET A 173 17.39 -16.97 0.54
CA MET A 173 18.34 -16.40 1.51
C MET A 173 18.83 -14.99 1.12
N SER A 174 18.05 -14.28 0.32
CA SER A 174 18.35 -12.93 -0.18
C SER A 174 17.63 -11.88 0.65
N ARG A 175 18.36 -10.84 1.04
CA ARG A 175 17.82 -9.72 1.85
C ARG A 175 16.85 -8.81 1.11
N PHE A 176 16.82 -8.84 -0.20
CA PHE A 176 16.05 -7.91 -1.00
C PHE A 176 15.63 -8.53 -2.33
N ASN A 177 14.36 -8.45 -2.64
CA ASN A 177 13.84 -8.83 -3.94
C ASN A 177 13.26 -7.59 -4.65
N PRO A 178 14.12 -6.79 -5.33
CA PRO A 178 13.69 -5.54 -5.98
C PRO A 178 12.65 -5.77 -7.06
N ILE A 179 12.67 -6.91 -7.71
CA ILE A 179 11.71 -7.24 -8.77
C ILE A 179 10.29 -7.30 -8.18
N PHE A 180 10.13 -7.90 -7.00
CA PHE A 180 8.84 -7.99 -6.32
C PHE A 180 8.26 -6.61 -6.02
N VAL A 181 9.09 -5.71 -5.49
CA VAL A 181 8.68 -4.34 -5.17
C VAL A 181 8.32 -3.55 -6.44
N ILE A 182 9.18 -3.59 -7.46
CA ILE A 182 8.98 -2.82 -8.72
C ILE A 182 7.70 -3.27 -9.42
N ILE A 183 7.46 -4.57 -9.51
CA ILE A 183 6.23 -5.12 -10.12
C ILE A 183 5.00 -4.59 -9.38
N ALA A 184 5.00 -4.65 -8.04
CA ALA A 184 3.87 -4.17 -7.25
C ALA A 184 3.66 -2.67 -7.42
N ASP A 185 4.70 -1.85 -7.30
CA ASP A 185 4.60 -0.39 -7.44
C ASP A 185 4.10 0.03 -8.82
N PHE A 186 4.63 -0.58 -9.88
CA PHE A 186 4.27 -0.24 -11.24
C PHE A 186 2.82 -0.63 -11.57
N PHE A 187 2.45 -1.88 -11.29
CA PHE A 187 1.12 -2.38 -11.62
C PHE A 187 0.02 -1.97 -10.62
N ALA A 188 0.38 -1.52 -9.43
CA ALA A 188 -0.58 -0.91 -8.51
C ALA A 188 -0.94 0.55 -8.85
N GLY A 189 -0.31 1.14 -9.88
CA GLY A 189 -0.58 2.51 -10.31
C GLY A 189 0.11 3.57 -9.46
N ASN A 190 1.22 3.21 -8.78
CA ASN A 190 1.95 4.15 -7.92
C ASN A 190 2.88 5.08 -8.71
N PHE A 191 3.29 4.71 -9.94
CA PHE A 191 4.06 5.58 -10.86
C PHE A 191 3.19 6.21 -11.92
N ILE A 192 2.26 5.44 -12.48
CA ILE A 192 1.33 5.88 -13.52
C ILE A 192 -0.04 5.34 -13.12
N PRO A 193 -1.04 6.19 -12.88
CA PRO A 193 -2.40 5.75 -12.58
C PRO A 193 -2.94 4.81 -13.67
N LEU A 194 -3.62 3.73 -13.29
CA LEU A 194 -4.05 2.71 -14.25
C LEU A 194 -4.93 3.21 -15.40
N PRO A 195 -5.75 4.28 -15.26
CA PRO A 195 -6.47 4.85 -16.40
C PRO A 195 -5.59 5.26 -17.57
N PHE A 196 -4.29 5.54 -17.35
CA PHE A 196 -3.35 5.93 -18.41
C PHE A 196 -2.71 4.74 -19.16
N PHE A 197 -2.95 3.52 -18.71
CA PHE A 197 -2.49 2.33 -19.42
C PHE A 197 -3.36 2.03 -20.63
N PRO A 198 -2.79 1.45 -21.71
CA PRO A 198 -3.57 0.95 -22.85
C PRO A 198 -4.65 -0.04 -22.41
N ASP A 199 -5.84 0.03 -23.00
CA ASP A 199 -7.03 -0.72 -22.59
C ASP A 199 -6.79 -2.23 -22.43
N SER A 200 -6.00 -2.82 -23.34
CA SER A 200 -5.71 -4.26 -23.32
C SER A 200 -4.94 -4.68 -22.06
N ILE A 201 -3.93 -3.89 -21.68
CA ILE A 201 -3.09 -4.15 -20.51
C ILE A 201 -3.82 -3.75 -19.23
N ARG A 202 -4.52 -2.60 -19.27
CA ARG A 202 -5.27 -2.07 -18.12
C ARG A 202 -6.27 -3.08 -17.58
N LYS A 203 -7.08 -3.70 -18.45
CA LYS A 203 -8.08 -4.70 -18.02
C LYS A 203 -7.46 -5.88 -17.29
N ILE A 204 -6.30 -6.37 -17.76
CA ILE A 204 -5.57 -7.47 -17.11
C ILE A 204 -5.07 -7.04 -15.74
N ILE A 205 -4.48 -5.83 -15.64
CA ILE A 205 -3.95 -5.31 -14.38
C ILE A 205 -5.09 -5.05 -13.40
N GLU A 206 -6.18 -4.42 -13.83
CA GLU A 206 -7.35 -4.13 -12.98
C GLU A 206 -7.95 -5.41 -12.36
N PHE A 207 -7.95 -6.52 -13.11
CA PHE A 207 -8.41 -7.81 -12.59
C PHE A 207 -7.38 -8.48 -11.66
N SER A 208 -6.11 -8.13 -11.74
CA SER A 208 -5.03 -8.68 -10.91
C SER A 208 -5.07 -8.16 -9.47
N PRO A 209 -4.35 -8.80 -8.53
CA PRO A 209 -4.23 -8.26 -7.17
C PRO A 209 -3.59 -6.87 -7.12
N PHE A 210 -2.75 -6.53 -8.09
CA PHE A 210 -2.08 -5.22 -8.16
C PHE A 210 -3.06 -4.08 -8.40
N GLY A 211 -3.99 -4.22 -9.36
CA GLY A 211 -5.03 -3.22 -9.61
C GLY A 211 -5.99 -3.04 -8.44
N ALA A 212 -6.15 -4.07 -7.62
CA ALA A 212 -6.95 -4.03 -6.40
C ALA A 212 -6.22 -3.37 -5.20
N MET A 213 -4.92 -3.09 -5.29
CA MET A 213 -4.14 -2.39 -4.25
C MET A 213 -4.46 -0.89 -4.24
N SER A 214 -3.46 -0.02 -4.29
CA SER A 214 -3.59 1.45 -4.17
C SER A 214 -4.53 2.09 -5.20
N ASN A 215 -4.53 1.60 -6.44
CA ASN A 215 -5.32 2.19 -7.53
C ASN A 215 -6.84 2.21 -7.24
N MET A 216 -7.40 1.16 -6.64
CA MET A 216 -8.84 1.07 -6.39
C MET A 216 -9.34 2.16 -5.43
N PRO A 217 -8.82 2.31 -4.18
CA PRO A 217 -9.27 3.37 -3.29
C PRO A 217 -9.01 4.78 -3.86
N LEU A 218 -7.90 5.00 -4.55
CA LEU A 218 -7.55 6.31 -5.12
C LEU A 218 -8.54 6.73 -6.21
N ARG A 219 -8.98 5.80 -7.07
CA ARG A 219 -10.01 6.05 -8.11
C ARG A 219 -11.40 6.26 -7.52
N ILE A 220 -11.74 5.57 -6.43
CA ILE A 220 -13.00 5.81 -5.71
C ILE A 220 -13.01 7.21 -5.10
N TYR A 221 -11.93 7.60 -4.41
CA TYR A 221 -11.83 8.93 -3.80
C TYR A 221 -11.94 10.05 -4.83
N SER A 222 -11.18 9.95 -5.92
CA SER A 222 -11.17 10.96 -6.98
C SER A 222 -12.47 11.03 -7.78
N GLY A 223 -13.38 10.08 -7.61
CA GLY A 223 -14.63 10.04 -8.36
C GLY A 223 -14.51 9.41 -9.75
N ASN A 224 -13.33 8.96 -10.14
CA ASN A 224 -13.10 8.28 -11.42
C ASN A 224 -13.90 6.95 -11.53
N ILE A 225 -14.09 6.26 -10.40
CA ILE A 225 -14.95 5.07 -10.28
C ILE A 225 -16.06 5.38 -9.29
N ALA A 226 -17.31 5.05 -9.65
CA ALA A 226 -18.50 5.29 -8.82
C ALA A 226 -19.55 4.22 -9.02
N GLY A 227 -20.56 4.20 -8.15
CA GLY A 227 -21.72 3.33 -8.28
C GLY A 227 -21.37 1.83 -8.28
N MET A 228 -21.91 1.10 -9.25
CA MET A 228 -21.74 -0.36 -9.34
C MET A 228 -20.29 -0.77 -9.60
N ASP A 229 -19.52 0.03 -10.36
CA ASP A 229 -18.12 -0.27 -10.65
C ASP A 229 -17.26 -0.22 -9.39
N ALA A 230 -17.54 0.71 -8.46
CA ALA A 230 -16.88 0.76 -7.17
C ALA A 230 -17.21 -0.47 -6.30
N VAL A 231 -18.46 -0.91 -6.31
CA VAL A 231 -18.90 -2.12 -5.59
C VAL A 231 -18.22 -3.37 -6.16
N GLN A 232 -18.18 -3.51 -7.48
CA GLN A 232 -17.48 -4.62 -8.15
C GLN A 232 -15.98 -4.61 -7.82
N GLY A 233 -15.33 -3.43 -7.84
CA GLY A 233 -13.94 -3.28 -7.46
C GLY A 233 -13.67 -3.70 -6.02
N ILE A 234 -14.55 -3.34 -5.08
CA ILE A 234 -14.47 -3.80 -3.68
C ILE A 234 -14.68 -5.31 -3.58
N GLY A 235 -15.61 -5.87 -4.34
CA GLY A 235 -15.80 -7.32 -4.43
C GLY A 235 -14.54 -8.04 -4.88
N LEU A 236 -13.84 -7.49 -5.88
CA LEU A 236 -12.56 -7.99 -6.35
C LEU A 236 -11.46 -7.86 -5.27
N GLN A 237 -11.44 -6.76 -4.51
CA GLN A 237 -10.52 -6.62 -3.37
C GLN A 237 -10.75 -7.70 -2.32
N ILE A 238 -11.99 -7.97 -1.95
CA ILE A 238 -12.34 -9.04 -0.99
C ILE A 238 -11.91 -10.41 -1.51
N PHE A 239 -12.14 -10.69 -2.79
CA PHE A 239 -11.68 -11.93 -3.43
C PHE A 239 -10.16 -12.07 -3.32
N TRP A 240 -9.39 -11.04 -3.66
CA TRP A 240 -7.93 -11.09 -3.61
C TRP A 240 -7.38 -11.14 -2.16
N VAL A 241 -8.00 -10.41 -1.22
CA VAL A 241 -7.65 -10.50 0.21
C VAL A 241 -7.79 -11.94 0.70
N THR A 242 -8.93 -12.58 0.39
CA THR A 242 -9.19 -13.97 0.80
C THR A 242 -8.19 -14.93 0.15
N THR A 243 -7.97 -14.80 -1.16
CA THR A 243 -7.05 -15.64 -1.91
C THR A 243 -5.62 -15.51 -1.39
N MET A 244 -5.13 -14.28 -1.19
CA MET A 244 -3.78 -14.04 -0.68
C MET A 244 -3.61 -14.48 0.77
N LEU A 245 -4.65 -14.38 1.60
CA LEU A 245 -4.64 -14.88 2.96
C LEU A 245 -4.47 -16.41 2.99
N LEU A 246 -5.25 -17.12 2.20
CA LEU A 246 -5.18 -18.57 2.11
C LEU A 246 -3.85 -19.04 1.53
N PHE A 247 -3.42 -18.43 0.45
CA PHE A 247 -2.12 -18.71 -0.18
C PHE A 247 -0.95 -18.40 0.75
N GLY A 248 -0.97 -17.26 1.43
CA GLY A 248 0.07 -16.86 2.37
C GLY A 248 0.20 -17.82 3.55
N LYS A 249 -0.91 -18.25 4.14
CA LYS A 249 -0.89 -19.26 5.21
C LYS A 249 -0.35 -20.61 4.73
N TRP A 250 -0.77 -21.04 3.54
CA TRP A 250 -0.24 -22.27 2.94
C TRP A 250 1.28 -22.16 2.68
N LEU A 251 1.74 -21.03 2.13
CA LEU A 251 3.16 -20.79 1.86
C LEU A 251 3.97 -20.73 3.15
N MET A 252 3.46 -20.06 4.20
CA MET A 252 4.12 -20.01 5.51
C MET A 252 4.32 -21.40 6.08
N ASN A 253 3.29 -22.26 6.04
CA ASN A 253 3.39 -23.63 6.54
C ASN A 253 4.45 -24.45 5.77
N ARG A 254 4.68 -24.15 4.51
CA ARG A 254 5.77 -24.78 3.72
C ARG A 254 7.13 -24.16 4.01
N ALA A 255 7.21 -22.85 4.15
CA ALA A 255 8.43 -22.11 4.43
C ALA A 255 9.04 -22.51 5.80
N LEU A 256 8.19 -22.66 6.81
CA LEU A 256 8.62 -23.05 8.16
C LEU A 256 9.27 -24.46 8.22
N LYS A 257 8.95 -25.35 7.28
CA LYS A 257 9.62 -26.67 7.18
C LYS A 257 11.08 -26.58 6.70
N ARG A 258 11.50 -25.40 6.22
CA ARG A 258 12.87 -25.14 5.76
C ARG A 258 13.71 -24.37 6.78
N VAL A 259 13.14 -24.07 7.95
CA VAL A 259 13.86 -23.37 9.00
C VAL A 259 14.98 -24.27 9.53
N ILE A 260 16.21 -23.81 9.38
CA ILE A 260 17.39 -24.42 9.99
C ILE A 260 17.69 -23.59 11.23
N THR A 261 17.56 -24.18 12.40
CA THR A 261 17.95 -23.54 13.65
C THR A 261 19.44 -23.80 13.89
N GLN A 262 20.20 -22.76 14.24
CA GLN A 262 21.58 -22.95 14.65
C GLN A 262 21.60 -23.81 15.94
N GLY A 263 22.17 -25.02 15.87
CA GLY A 263 22.35 -25.92 17.01
C GLY A 263 21.55 -27.22 16.98
N GLY A 264 20.93 -27.56 15.86
CA GLY A 264 20.23 -28.83 15.69
C GLY A 264 20.61 -29.56 14.43
#